data_8c46afef8f1270e121deedf3f625b975
#
_entry.id   8c46afef8f1270e121deedf3f625b975
#
_cell.length_a   1.000
_cell.length_b   1.000
_cell.length_c   1.000
_cell.angle_alpha   90.00
_cell.angle_beta   90.00
_cell.angle_gamma   90.00
#
_symmetry.space_group_name_H-M   'P 1'
#
loop_
_entity.id
_entity.type
_entity.pdbx_description
1 polymer ?
#
loop_
_entity_poly.entity_id
_entity_poly.type
_entity_poly.pdbx_seq_one_letter_code
_entity_poly.pdbx_strand_id
1 'polypeptide(L)'
;MENKIHWYDGWFYDKLIAPNQDRMFGEIKNLIQPNSSVLDVGCGTGRFSFSAADKVSKVVGVDLSSENISTANQTLNKNPNNKISFLHTTLSDLISKQQHFDYAVITYVIHEVNPEERIPLLKEMRILADKIIIGDYLVPISKNFWSVLNEVVEFLAGKEHYTNFKDFVKIGGLQSLTKQAELKIISEIKNKPSTSQIVLLTK
;
A
#
# COMPACT_ATOMS: atom_id res chain seq x y z
N MET A 1 12.30 18.15 -16.35
CA MET A 1 11.31 17.23 -15.70
C MET A 1 10.12 18.08 -15.30
N GLU A 2 9.00 17.91 -16.01
CA GLU A 2 7.79 18.68 -15.76
C GLU A 2 7.20 18.26 -14.40
N ASN A 3 6.99 19.24 -13.53
CA ASN A 3 6.21 19.09 -12.30
C ASN A 3 4.78 18.69 -12.69
N LYS A 4 4.46 17.40 -12.67
CA LYS A 4 3.08 16.93 -12.78
C LYS A 4 2.40 17.23 -11.45
N ILE A 5 1.71 18.36 -11.37
CA ILE A 5 0.72 18.63 -10.32
C ILE A 5 -0.35 17.54 -10.49
N HIS A 6 -0.38 16.59 -9.59
CA HIS A 6 -1.42 15.56 -9.62
C HIS A 6 -2.74 16.21 -9.22
N TRP A 7 -3.74 16.20 -10.13
CA TRP A 7 -5.08 16.80 -9.97
C TRP A 7 -5.85 16.25 -8.74
N TYR A 8 -5.42 15.13 -8.16
CA TYR A 8 -5.97 14.54 -6.94
C TYR A 8 -5.37 15.11 -5.63
N ASP A 9 -4.45 16.06 -5.72
CA ASP A 9 -3.96 16.82 -4.57
C ASP A 9 -4.97 17.91 -4.21
N GLY A 10 -6.09 17.53 -3.56
CA GLY A 10 -7.07 18.52 -3.18
C GLY A 10 -8.38 17.98 -2.58
N TRP A 11 -9.38 18.85 -2.49
CA TRP A 11 -10.70 18.63 -1.86
C TRP A 11 -11.43 17.34 -2.32
N PHE A 12 -11.24 16.93 -3.59
CA PHE A 12 -11.86 15.72 -4.15
C PHE A 12 -11.24 14.44 -3.55
N TYR A 13 -9.91 14.41 -3.43
CA TYR A 13 -9.17 13.33 -2.79
C TYR A 13 -9.57 13.20 -1.32
N ASP A 14 -9.58 14.33 -0.59
CA ASP A 14 -9.88 14.35 0.85
C ASP A 14 -11.31 13.91 1.17
N LYS A 15 -12.28 14.20 0.31
CA LYS A 15 -13.69 13.85 0.59
C LYS A 15 -14.14 12.50 0.07
N LEU A 16 -13.55 11.99 -1.01
CA LEU A 16 -14.03 10.77 -1.66
C LEU A 16 -13.07 9.59 -1.54
N ILE A 17 -11.77 9.83 -1.56
CA ILE A 17 -10.77 8.76 -1.55
C ILE A 17 -10.23 8.53 -0.13
N ALA A 18 -9.89 9.60 0.58
CA ALA A 18 -9.32 9.54 1.92
C ALA A 18 -10.17 8.76 2.94
N PRO A 19 -11.50 8.93 3.03
CA PRO A 19 -12.30 8.19 4.01
C PRO A 19 -12.31 6.67 3.78
N ASN A 20 -12.18 6.26 2.52
CA ASN A 20 -12.12 4.83 2.16
C ASN A 20 -10.76 4.24 2.51
N GLN A 21 -9.68 5.02 2.35
CA GLN A 21 -8.34 4.64 2.79
C GLN A 21 -8.24 4.57 4.31
N ASP A 22 -8.78 5.56 5.04
CA ASP A 22 -8.74 5.58 6.51
C ASP A 22 -9.44 4.37 7.13
N ARG A 23 -10.55 3.93 6.52
CA ARG A 23 -11.22 2.70 6.92
C ARG A 23 -10.32 1.48 6.69
N MET A 24 -9.67 1.37 5.52
CA MET A 24 -8.72 0.29 5.25
C MET A 24 -7.58 0.30 6.24
N PHE A 25 -7.01 1.46 6.56
CA PHE A 25 -5.94 1.60 7.55
C PHE A 25 -6.38 1.13 8.94
N GLY A 26 -7.62 1.45 9.35
CA GLY A 26 -8.20 0.97 10.60
C GLY A 26 -8.30 -0.55 10.66
N GLU A 27 -8.78 -1.20 9.59
CA GLU A 27 -8.85 -2.66 9.50
C GLU A 27 -7.46 -3.30 9.47
N ILE A 28 -6.50 -2.73 8.74
CA ILE A 28 -5.11 -3.21 8.74
C ILE A 28 -4.49 -3.10 10.13
N LYS A 29 -4.70 -1.99 10.83
CA LYS A 29 -4.25 -1.83 12.23
C LYS A 29 -4.80 -2.93 13.13
N ASN A 30 -6.05 -3.35 12.95
CA ASN A 30 -6.65 -4.43 13.74
C ASN A 30 -5.94 -5.77 13.54
N LEU A 31 -5.39 -6.04 12.35
CA LEU A 31 -4.63 -7.26 12.05
C LEU A 31 -3.21 -7.26 12.61
N ILE A 32 -2.61 -6.08 12.85
CA ILE A 32 -1.26 -5.93 13.38
C ILE A 32 -1.29 -6.12 14.91
N GLN A 33 -0.38 -6.92 15.43
CA GLN A 33 -0.22 -7.09 16.88
C GLN A 33 0.38 -5.81 17.51
N PRO A 34 -0.04 -5.41 18.73
CA PRO A 34 0.58 -4.30 19.43
C PRO A 34 2.10 -4.48 19.60
N ASN A 35 2.83 -3.38 19.56
CA ASN A 35 4.29 -3.33 19.71
C ASN A 35 5.10 -4.06 18.62
N SER A 36 4.48 -4.44 17.52
CA SER A 36 5.19 -4.98 16.33
C SER A 36 5.99 -3.90 15.61
N SER A 37 7.00 -4.34 14.86
CA SER A 37 7.69 -3.53 13.84
C SER A 37 7.01 -3.67 12.49
N VAL A 38 6.83 -2.55 11.78
CA VAL A 38 6.11 -2.49 10.51
C VAL A 38 6.96 -1.82 9.42
N LEU A 39 7.02 -2.47 8.25
CA LEU A 39 7.51 -1.89 7.01
C LEU A 39 6.29 -1.46 6.17
N ASP A 40 6.18 -0.16 5.84
CA ASP A 40 5.14 0.40 4.99
C ASP A 40 5.73 0.61 3.58
N VAL A 41 5.34 -0.26 2.65
CA VAL A 41 5.89 -0.34 1.28
C VAL A 41 5.05 0.51 0.33
N GLY A 42 5.70 1.45 -0.39
CA GLY A 42 5.00 2.47 -1.16
C GLY A 42 4.22 3.40 -0.24
N CYS A 43 4.89 3.90 0.81
CA CYS A 43 4.23 4.65 1.88
C CYS A 43 3.66 6.01 1.44
N GLY A 44 4.00 6.50 0.24
CA GLY A 44 3.58 7.80 -0.25
C GLY A 44 3.98 8.91 0.73
N THR A 45 3.04 9.76 1.10
CA THR A 45 3.22 10.83 2.08
C THR A 45 3.13 10.37 3.54
N GLY A 46 3.09 9.06 3.79
CA GLY A 46 3.17 8.46 5.11
C GLY A 46 1.84 8.29 5.85
N ARG A 47 0.68 8.44 5.20
CA ARG A 47 -0.64 8.41 5.86
C ARG A 47 -0.88 7.15 6.69
N PHE A 48 -0.58 5.96 6.15
CA PHE A 48 -0.70 4.73 6.91
C PHE A 48 0.31 4.66 8.05
N SER A 49 1.57 5.03 7.80
CA SER A 49 2.63 5.04 8.81
C SER A 49 2.25 5.89 10.03
N PHE A 50 1.72 7.11 9.81
CA PHE A 50 1.23 7.97 10.91
C PHE A 50 0.04 7.35 11.63
N SER A 51 -0.89 6.75 10.90
CA SER A 51 -2.06 6.07 11.48
C SER A 51 -1.69 4.88 12.35
N ALA A 52 -0.65 4.12 11.99
CA ALA A 52 -0.26 2.90 12.68
C ALA A 52 0.61 3.13 13.93
N ALA A 53 1.26 4.28 14.03
CA ALA A 53 2.30 4.57 15.04
C ALA A 53 1.85 4.49 16.50
N ASP A 54 0.57 4.70 16.79
CA ASP A 54 0.02 4.58 18.14
C ASP A 54 0.02 3.13 18.65
N LYS A 55 -0.08 2.15 17.76
CA LYS A 55 -0.21 0.73 18.08
C LYS A 55 1.11 -0.04 18.07
N VAL A 56 2.07 0.38 17.25
CA VAL A 56 3.28 -0.38 16.95
C VAL A 56 4.50 0.17 17.68
N SER A 57 5.59 -0.59 17.72
CA SER A 57 6.86 -0.15 18.29
C SER A 57 7.66 0.71 17.32
N LYS A 58 7.56 0.41 16.01
CA LYS A 58 8.33 1.07 14.94
C LYS A 58 7.59 0.95 13.61
N VAL A 59 7.61 2.03 12.82
CA VAL A 59 7.22 2.03 11.41
C VAL A 59 8.37 2.56 10.57
N VAL A 60 8.72 1.84 9.51
CA VAL A 60 9.63 2.31 8.47
C VAL A 60 8.83 2.41 7.18
N GLY A 61 8.54 3.63 6.71
CA GLY A 61 7.93 3.87 5.41
C GLY A 61 9.00 3.96 4.33
N VAL A 62 8.79 3.26 3.22
CA VAL A 62 9.68 3.31 2.05
C VAL A 62 8.87 3.65 0.79
N ASP A 63 9.44 4.50 -0.06
CA ASP A 63 8.85 4.89 -1.34
C ASP A 63 9.96 5.17 -2.36
N LEU A 64 9.68 4.93 -3.64
CA LEU A 64 10.58 5.23 -4.75
C LEU A 64 10.51 6.69 -5.20
N SER A 65 9.49 7.43 -4.75
CA SER A 65 9.35 8.86 -4.99
C SER A 65 10.06 9.66 -3.90
N SER A 66 11.14 10.35 -4.27
CA SER A 66 11.83 11.29 -3.37
C SER A 66 10.94 12.44 -2.92
N GLU A 67 9.97 12.85 -3.74
CA GLU A 67 9.02 13.91 -3.43
C GLU A 67 8.02 13.46 -2.35
N ASN A 68 7.48 12.23 -2.46
CA ASN A 68 6.65 11.64 -1.43
C ASN A 68 7.38 11.56 -0.10
N ILE A 69 8.61 11.04 -0.10
CA ILE A 69 9.44 10.93 1.10
C ILE A 69 9.79 12.30 1.69
N SER A 70 10.05 13.31 0.85
CA SER A 70 10.25 14.69 1.32
C SER A 70 9.01 15.22 2.04
N THR A 71 7.83 15.02 1.47
CA THR A 71 6.54 15.43 2.06
C THR A 71 6.24 14.68 3.36
N ALA A 72 6.49 13.37 3.41
CA ALA A 72 6.33 12.56 4.61
C ALA A 72 7.26 13.06 5.75
N ASN A 73 8.53 13.33 5.43
CA ASN A 73 9.49 13.88 6.40
C ASN A 73 9.14 15.30 6.86
N GLN A 74 8.62 16.16 5.98
CA GLN A 74 8.13 17.48 6.38
C GLN A 74 6.96 17.37 7.38
N THR A 75 6.05 16.43 7.17
CA THR A 75 4.94 16.15 8.08
C THR A 75 5.45 15.61 9.42
N LEU A 76 6.42 14.69 9.38
CA LEU A 76 7.05 14.13 10.58
C LEU A 76 7.80 15.21 11.39
N ASN A 77 8.46 16.14 10.73
CA ASN A 77 9.14 17.27 11.41
C ASN A 77 8.17 18.23 12.09
N LYS A 78 6.95 18.41 11.54
CA LYS A 78 5.89 19.21 12.17
C LYS A 78 5.24 18.50 13.37
N ASN A 79 5.18 17.17 13.31
CA ASN A 79 4.57 16.32 14.33
C ASN A 79 5.56 15.18 14.68
N PRO A 80 6.62 15.46 15.45
CA PRO A 80 7.67 14.50 15.72
C PRO A 80 7.16 13.23 16.40
N ASN A 81 7.56 12.08 15.86
CA ASN A 81 7.27 10.77 16.43
C ASN A 81 8.48 9.86 16.22
N ASN A 82 9.14 9.47 17.30
CA ASN A 82 10.37 8.66 17.29
C ASN A 82 10.17 7.22 16.83
N LYS A 83 8.92 6.77 16.66
CA LYS A 83 8.60 5.44 16.13
C LYS A 83 8.55 5.41 14.60
N ILE A 84 8.52 6.55 13.93
CA ILE A 84 8.35 6.64 12.47
C ILE A 84 9.65 7.08 11.82
N SER A 85 9.97 6.46 10.69
CA SER A 85 11.03 6.93 9.79
C SER A 85 10.60 6.72 8.34
N PHE A 86 11.02 7.61 7.43
CA PHE A 86 10.76 7.53 6.00
C PHE A 86 12.06 7.50 5.22
N LEU A 87 12.18 6.56 4.28
CA LEU A 87 13.38 6.31 3.50
C LEU A 87 13.06 6.28 2.01
N HIS A 88 13.79 7.06 1.23
CA HIS A 88 13.83 6.93 -0.24
C HIS A 88 14.79 5.79 -0.58
N THR A 89 14.26 4.57 -0.75
CA THR A 89 15.08 3.36 -0.92
C THR A 89 14.26 2.24 -1.54
N THR A 90 14.94 1.21 -2.04
CA THR A 90 14.33 -0.02 -2.55
C THR A 90 14.23 -1.09 -1.44
N LEU A 91 13.40 -2.13 -1.66
CA LEU A 91 13.37 -3.28 -0.75
C LEU A 91 14.67 -4.08 -0.82
N SER A 92 15.30 -4.18 -2.00
CA SER A 92 16.60 -4.83 -2.17
C SER A 92 17.70 -4.18 -1.30
N ASP A 93 17.68 -2.85 -1.13
CA ASP A 93 18.59 -2.15 -0.24
C ASP A 93 18.35 -2.51 1.23
N LEU A 94 17.09 -2.67 1.64
CA LEU A 94 16.77 -3.12 3.01
C LEU A 94 17.20 -4.57 3.24
N ILE A 95 17.04 -5.43 2.24
CA ILE A 95 17.51 -6.83 2.28
C ILE A 95 19.05 -6.86 2.43
N SER A 96 19.77 -6.06 1.64
CA SER A 96 21.23 -5.99 1.72
C SER A 96 21.74 -5.52 3.09
N LYS A 97 20.95 -4.69 3.79
CA LYS A 97 21.19 -4.22 5.16
C LYS A 97 20.65 -5.17 6.23
N GLN A 98 20.18 -6.36 5.85
CA GLN A 98 19.64 -7.38 6.75
C GLN A 98 18.51 -6.85 7.66
N GLN A 99 17.70 -5.92 7.16
CA GLN A 99 16.52 -5.44 7.89
C GLN A 99 15.46 -6.52 7.96
N HIS A 100 14.72 -6.58 9.07
CA HIS A 100 13.59 -7.49 9.24
C HIS A 100 12.49 -6.85 10.08
N PHE A 101 11.23 -7.21 9.80
CA PHE A 101 10.02 -6.65 10.42
C PHE A 101 9.04 -7.76 10.78
N ASP A 102 8.16 -7.50 11.75
CA ASP A 102 7.06 -8.42 12.05
C ASP A 102 6.00 -8.39 10.93
N TYR A 103 5.77 -7.21 10.34
CA TYR A 103 4.82 -7.02 9.24
C TYR A 103 5.41 -6.16 8.13
N ALA A 104 5.16 -6.55 6.87
CA ALA A 104 5.25 -5.66 5.71
C ALA A 104 3.83 -5.35 5.22
N VAL A 105 3.52 -4.07 5.08
CA VAL A 105 2.21 -3.58 4.64
C VAL A 105 2.37 -2.86 3.32
N ILE A 106 1.46 -3.09 2.38
CA ILE A 106 1.38 -2.38 1.10
C ILE A 106 -0.08 -2.04 0.83
N THR A 107 -0.38 -0.76 0.57
CA THR A 107 -1.76 -0.29 0.41
C THR A 107 -1.93 0.54 -0.85
N TYR A 108 -2.83 0.12 -1.74
CA TYR A 108 -3.15 0.81 -3.00
C TYR A 108 -1.92 1.07 -3.90
N VAL A 109 -0.98 0.13 -3.95
CA VAL A 109 0.25 0.22 -4.73
C VAL A 109 0.39 -0.92 -5.73
N ILE A 110 0.06 -2.18 -5.34
CA ILE A 110 0.43 -3.34 -6.16
C ILE A 110 -0.29 -3.38 -7.52
N HIS A 111 -1.48 -2.77 -7.62
CA HIS A 111 -2.21 -2.64 -8.90
C HIS A 111 -1.53 -1.67 -9.87
N GLU A 112 -0.75 -0.70 -9.36
CA GLU A 112 0.00 0.29 -10.15
C GLU A 112 1.36 -0.25 -10.62
N VAL A 113 1.92 -1.24 -9.91
CA VAL A 113 3.22 -1.84 -10.23
C VAL A 113 3.18 -2.55 -11.56
N ASN A 114 4.25 -2.44 -12.35
CA ASN A 114 4.40 -3.15 -13.62
C ASN A 114 4.18 -4.66 -13.42
N PRO A 115 3.47 -5.35 -14.34
CA PRO A 115 3.11 -6.75 -14.17
C PRO A 115 4.28 -7.67 -13.82
N GLU A 116 5.44 -7.48 -14.45
CA GLU A 116 6.66 -8.26 -14.24
C GLU A 116 7.32 -8.02 -12.89
N GLU A 117 7.05 -6.90 -12.24
CA GLU A 117 7.67 -6.51 -10.96
C GLU A 117 6.84 -6.94 -9.74
N ARG A 118 5.55 -7.28 -9.91
CA ARG A 118 4.63 -7.58 -8.80
C ARG A 118 5.07 -8.82 -7.99
N ILE A 119 5.46 -9.89 -8.67
CA ILE A 119 5.92 -11.11 -8.00
C ILE A 119 7.29 -10.93 -7.35
N PRO A 120 8.30 -10.32 -8.00
CA PRO A 120 9.53 -9.91 -7.32
C PRO A 120 9.27 -9.09 -6.05
N LEU A 121 8.42 -8.06 -6.11
CA LEU A 121 8.07 -7.22 -4.96
C LEU A 121 7.52 -8.05 -3.79
N LEU A 122 6.56 -8.95 -4.04
CA LEU A 122 5.99 -9.81 -3.00
C LEU A 122 7.04 -10.76 -2.41
N LYS A 123 7.98 -11.26 -3.22
CA LYS A 123 9.09 -12.10 -2.74
C LYS A 123 10.07 -11.31 -1.86
N GLU A 124 10.39 -10.07 -2.22
CA GLU A 124 11.21 -9.18 -1.38
C GLU A 124 10.52 -8.87 -0.04
N MET A 125 9.21 -8.57 -0.07
CA MET A 125 8.41 -8.38 1.17
C MET A 125 8.46 -9.63 2.05
N ARG A 126 8.40 -10.83 1.46
CA ARG A 126 8.51 -12.12 2.17
C ARG A 126 9.87 -12.33 2.85
N ILE A 127 10.93 -11.78 2.28
CA ILE A 127 12.27 -11.82 2.89
C ILE A 127 12.33 -10.88 4.09
N LEU A 128 11.73 -9.69 3.95
CA LEU A 128 11.81 -8.60 4.92
C LEU A 128 10.85 -8.73 6.11
N ALA A 129 9.81 -9.59 6.03
CA ALA A 129 8.82 -9.68 7.10
C ALA A 129 8.29 -11.09 7.34
N ASP A 130 7.83 -11.34 8.57
CA ASP A 130 7.17 -12.59 8.96
C ASP A 130 5.78 -12.71 8.35
N LYS A 131 5.05 -11.61 8.28
CA LYS A 131 3.70 -11.50 7.72
C LYS A 131 3.59 -10.35 6.75
N ILE A 132 2.76 -10.52 5.74
CA ILE A 132 2.48 -9.48 4.74
C ILE A 132 1.00 -9.12 4.82
N ILE A 133 0.69 -7.84 4.79
CA ILE A 133 -0.69 -7.34 4.65
C ILE A 133 -0.77 -6.53 3.38
N ILE A 134 -1.69 -6.91 2.49
CA ILE A 134 -1.95 -6.18 1.26
C ILE A 134 -3.37 -5.64 1.31
N GLY A 135 -3.51 -4.31 1.18
CA GLY A 135 -4.79 -3.65 0.97
C GLY A 135 -4.85 -3.10 -0.46
N ASP A 136 -5.76 -3.62 -1.29
CA ASP A 136 -5.87 -3.19 -2.69
C ASP A 136 -7.29 -3.40 -3.23
N TYR A 137 -7.52 -3.06 -4.51
CA TYR A 137 -8.81 -3.23 -5.16
C TYR A 137 -9.31 -4.67 -5.11
N LEU A 138 -10.62 -4.81 -4.88
CA LEU A 138 -11.30 -6.10 -4.92
C LEU A 138 -11.51 -6.56 -6.37
N VAL A 139 -11.07 -7.78 -6.67
CA VAL A 139 -11.30 -8.44 -7.95
C VAL A 139 -12.09 -9.73 -7.70
N PRO A 140 -13.16 -10.03 -8.48
CA PRO A 140 -13.70 -9.23 -9.58
C PRO A 140 -14.30 -7.91 -9.11
N ILE A 141 -14.17 -6.88 -9.94
CA ILE A 141 -14.71 -5.55 -9.66
C ILE A 141 -16.22 -5.63 -9.54
N SER A 142 -16.77 -5.15 -8.43
CA SER A 142 -18.21 -5.07 -8.22
C SER A 142 -18.84 -4.03 -9.16
N LYS A 143 -20.03 -4.36 -9.72
CA LYS A 143 -20.77 -3.42 -10.59
C LYS A 143 -21.57 -2.43 -9.75
N ASN A 144 -20.87 -1.50 -9.07
CA ASN A 144 -21.50 -0.43 -8.31
C ASN A 144 -20.89 0.93 -8.67
N PHE A 145 -21.55 2.00 -8.26
CA PHE A 145 -21.13 3.38 -8.52
C PHE A 145 -19.66 3.66 -8.08
N TRP A 146 -19.26 3.13 -6.93
CA TRP A 146 -17.92 3.34 -6.37
C TRP A 146 -16.82 2.66 -7.21
N SER A 147 -17.13 1.52 -7.79
CA SER A 147 -16.20 0.82 -8.69
C SER A 147 -15.98 1.59 -9.99
N VAL A 148 -17.03 2.20 -10.52
CA VAL A 148 -16.90 3.08 -11.70
C VAL A 148 -16.08 4.31 -11.35
N LEU A 149 -16.29 4.89 -10.17
CA LEU A 149 -15.50 6.04 -9.72
C LEU A 149 -14.02 5.69 -9.58
N ASN A 150 -13.68 4.53 -9.00
CA ASN A 150 -12.30 4.06 -8.92
C ASN A 150 -11.68 3.91 -10.31
N GLU A 151 -12.39 3.30 -11.28
CA GLU A 151 -11.88 3.16 -12.64
C GLU A 151 -11.65 4.51 -13.33
N VAL A 152 -12.49 5.52 -13.07
CA VAL A 152 -12.29 6.89 -13.55
C VAL A 152 -11.03 7.51 -12.92
N VAL A 153 -10.81 7.30 -11.62
CA VAL A 153 -9.61 7.80 -10.92
C VAL A 153 -8.34 7.19 -11.53
N GLU A 154 -8.32 5.87 -11.75
CA GLU A 154 -7.18 5.19 -12.37
C GLU A 154 -6.92 5.67 -13.82
N PHE A 155 -7.99 5.90 -14.58
CA PHE A 155 -7.88 6.46 -15.93
C PHE A 155 -7.27 7.87 -15.93
N LEU A 156 -7.67 8.71 -14.97
CA LEU A 156 -7.16 10.08 -14.83
C LEU A 156 -5.74 10.12 -14.24
N ALA A 157 -5.32 9.10 -13.49
CA ALA A 157 -3.95 8.97 -12.98
C ALA A 157 -2.91 8.78 -14.10
N GLY A 158 -3.35 8.35 -15.28
CA GLY A 158 -2.50 8.29 -16.48
C GLY A 158 -2.57 6.93 -17.18
N LYS A 159 -2.13 6.93 -18.45
CA LYS A 159 -2.25 5.75 -19.33
C LYS A 159 -1.54 4.51 -18.76
N GLU A 160 -0.37 4.68 -18.19
CA GLU A 160 0.42 3.59 -17.63
C GLU A 160 -0.28 3.00 -16.39
N HIS A 161 -0.69 3.83 -15.43
CA HIS A 161 -1.46 3.44 -14.26
C HIS A 161 -2.72 2.65 -14.65
N TYR A 162 -3.51 3.20 -15.57
CA TYR A 162 -4.72 2.53 -16.04
C TYR A 162 -4.45 1.19 -16.71
N THR A 163 -3.36 1.07 -17.49
CA THR A 163 -2.96 -0.19 -18.14
C THR A 163 -2.58 -1.24 -17.08
N ASN A 164 -1.79 -0.86 -16.07
CA ASN A 164 -1.38 -1.74 -14.98
C ASN A 164 -2.57 -2.17 -14.13
N PHE A 165 -3.49 -1.25 -13.81
CA PHE A 165 -4.74 -1.56 -13.13
C PHE A 165 -5.60 -2.57 -13.92
N LYS A 166 -5.79 -2.37 -15.23
CA LYS A 166 -6.57 -3.29 -16.08
C LYS A 166 -5.92 -4.67 -16.15
N ASP A 167 -4.59 -4.74 -16.21
CA ASP A 167 -3.86 -6.00 -16.16
C ASP A 167 -4.06 -6.69 -14.80
N PHE A 168 -3.93 -5.96 -13.68
CA PHE A 168 -4.19 -6.48 -12.34
C PHE A 168 -5.59 -7.11 -12.21
N VAL A 169 -6.61 -6.43 -12.76
CA VAL A 169 -7.98 -6.96 -12.79
C VAL A 169 -8.07 -8.22 -13.66
N LYS A 170 -7.47 -8.19 -14.85
CA LYS A 170 -7.49 -9.29 -15.83
C LYS A 170 -6.86 -10.58 -15.30
N ILE A 171 -5.77 -10.47 -14.56
CA ILE A 171 -5.09 -11.64 -13.97
C ILE A 171 -5.80 -12.21 -12.76
N GLY A 172 -6.83 -11.56 -12.23
CA GLY A 172 -7.60 -12.01 -11.05
C GLY A 172 -7.14 -11.39 -9.72
N GLY A 173 -6.41 -10.26 -9.77
CA GLY A 173 -6.05 -9.47 -8.60
C GLY A 173 -5.17 -10.20 -7.59
N LEU A 174 -5.37 -9.91 -6.30
CA LEU A 174 -4.55 -10.45 -5.22
C LEU A 174 -4.60 -11.97 -5.11
N GLN A 175 -5.72 -12.61 -5.42
CA GLN A 175 -5.85 -14.07 -5.36
C GLN A 175 -4.86 -14.77 -6.30
N SER A 176 -4.71 -14.24 -7.52
CA SER A 176 -3.75 -14.76 -8.49
C SER A 176 -2.30 -14.46 -8.09
N LEU A 177 -2.01 -13.23 -7.68
CA LEU A 177 -0.66 -12.80 -7.32
C LEU A 177 -0.12 -13.56 -6.10
N THR A 178 -0.93 -13.72 -5.06
CA THR A 178 -0.51 -14.46 -3.85
C THR A 178 -0.21 -15.92 -4.15
N LYS A 179 -1.01 -16.56 -5.02
CA LYS A 179 -0.76 -17.93 -5.46
C LYS A 179 0.56 -18.04 -6.25
N GLN A 180 0.81 -17.09 -7.17
CA GLN A 180 2.05 -17.07 -7.97
C GLN A 180 3.30 -16.77 -7.12
N ALA A 181 3.15 -15.96 -6.08
CA ALA A 181 4.21 -15.65 -5.12
C ALA A 181 4.41 -16.74 -4.04
N GLU A 182 3.62 -17.82 -4.09
CA GLU A 182 3.64 -18.92 -3.10
C GLU A 182 3.40 -18.42 -1.66
N LEU A 183 2.47 -17.45 -1.51
CA LEU A 183 2.05 -16.89 -0.24
C LEU A 183 0.70 -17.48 0.18
N LYS A 184 0.59 -17.87 1.44
CA LYS A 184 -0.64 -18.44 2.01
C LYS A 184 -1.50 -17.32 2.59
N ILE A 185 -2.76 -17.22 2.13
CA ILE A 185 -3.75 -16.32 2.72
C ILE A 185 -4.22 -16.90 4.07
N ILE A 186 -4.01 -16.15 5.16
CA ILE A 186 -4.48 -16.48 6.51
C ILE A 186 -5.87 -15.88 6.74
N SER A 187 -6.08 -14.65 6.27
CA SER A 187 -7.32 -13.90 6.46
C SER A 187 -7.58 -12.98 5.29
N GLU A 188 -8.85 -12.81 4.95
CA GLU A 188 -9.33 -11.90 3.93
C GLU A 188 -10.47 -11.05 4.49
N ILE A 189 -10.41 -9.75 4.30
CA ILE A 189 -11.45 -8.78 4.67
C ILE A 189 -11.83 -8.01 3.42
N LYS A 190 -13.13 -8.00 3.09
CA LYS A 190 -13.69 -7.14 2.03
C LYS A 190 -14.14 -5.84 2.65
N ASN A 191 -13.50 -4.75 2.24
CA ASN A 191 -13.80 -3.42 2.76
C ASN A 191 -15.11 -2.89 2.12
N LYS A 192 -16.00 -2.30 2.92
CA LYS A 192 -17.23 -1.66 2.39
C LYS A 192 -16.88 -0.29 1.82
N PRO A 193 -17.39 0.08 0.64
CA PRO A 193 -18.51 -0.49 -0.13
C PRO A 193 -18.18 -1.65 -1.10
N SER A 194 -17.26 -2.52 -0.76
CA SER A 194 -16.85 -3.71 -1.54
C SER A 194 -16.09 -3.36 -2.83
N THR A 195 -15.25 -2.34 -2.75
CA THR A 195 -14.36 -1.92 -3.85
C THR A 195 -12.91 -2.29 -3.59
N SER A 196 -12.58 -2.63 -2.35
CA SER A 196 -11.23 -3.02 -1.94
C SER A 196 -11.26 -4.21 -0.97
N GLN A 197 -10.12 -4.85 -0.83
CA GLN A 197 -9.92 -6.00 0.04
C GLN A 197 -8.59 -5.89 0.79
N ILE A 198 -8.50 -6.56 1.91
CA ILE A 198 -7.28 -6.70 2.68
C ILE A 198 -7.00 -8.19 2.80
N VAL A 199 -5.77 -8.61 2.51
CA VAL A 199 -5.32 -9.98 2.75
C VAL A 199 -4.14 -9.99 3.71
N LEU A 200 -4.20 -10.87 4.71
CA LEU A 200 -3.09 -11.18 5.59
C LEU A 200 -2.45 -12.48 5.10
N LEU A 201 -1.15 -12.44 4.87
CA LEU A 201 -0.38 -13.51 4.26
C LEU A 201 0.75 -13.99 5.18
N THR A 202 1.12 -15.24 5.00
CA THR A 202 2.34 -15.85 5.58
C THR A 202 3.12 -16.60 4.51
N LYS A 203 4.33 -16.99 4.87
CA LYS A 203 5.19 -17.88 4.08
C LYS A 203 4.54 -19.24 3.87
#